data_1e276a56cd0756bb6aef9fbc588caccc
#
_entry.id   1e276a56cd0756bb6aef9fbc588caccc
#
_cell.length_a   1.000
_cell.length_b   1.000
_cell.length_c   1.000
_cell.angle_alpha   90.00
_cell.angle_beta   90.00
_cell.angle_gamma   90.00
#
_symmetry.space_group_name_H-M   'P 1'
#
loop_
_entity.id
_entity.type
_entity.pdbx_description
1 polymer ?
#
loop_
_entity_poly.entity_id
_entity_poly.type
_entity_poly.pdbx_seq_one_letter_code
_entity_poly.pdbx_strand_id
1 'polypeptide(L)'
;TYGTAVGEVVLSENCEVSALYNASLDDIVLKRGNNPLDVRIYRKEIEGNVPIDMDELISICTLSPKPGNVYGTSLLKGLPFISGILLTIFNTVGTNWERVGNVRFAVSYKPTDSNDRAFAKERTEQIAKAWSETMRDSRASDFVSVGDVSIKVIGADNQILDSEIPVRQLLEQIVSKLSIPPFLLGLQWSSTERMASQQADILTSELEYYRRLLEPTIRKICGVYLRTIGFDCNFTIEWDNINLQDETELAQARLNNANAEAVEIQNIKLRNEVKINGQQGT
;
A
#
# COMPACT_ATOMS: atom_id res chain seq x y z
N THR A 1 11.20 1.33 -0.25
CA THR A 1 11.10 2.58 0.52
C THR A 1 11.87 3.71 -0.14
N TYR A 2 13.12 3.51 -0.53
CA TYR A 2 13.98 4.59 -1.08
C TYR A 2 13.87 4.74 -2.60
N GLY A 3 13.31 3.76 -3.31
CA GLY A 3 13.28 3.72 -4.78
C GLY A 3 14.61 3.34 -5.42
N THR A 4 15.63 3.06 -4.62
CA THR A 4 16.95 2.60 -5.04
C THR A 4 17.38 1.47 -4.14
N ALA A 5 17.93 0.43 -4.72
CA ALA A 5 18.57 -0.66 -4.01
C ALA A 5 19.97 -0.88 -4.59
N VAL A 6 20.92 -1.14 -3.72
CA VAL A 6 22.29 -1.51 -4.09
C VAL A 6 22.60 -2.83 -3.42
N GLY A 7 23.01 -3.81 -4.20
CA GLY A 7 23.37 -5.14 -3.71
C GLY A 7 24.75 -5.55 -4.16
N GLU A 8 25.46 -6.26 -3.32
CA GLU A 8 26.77 -6.84 -3.60
C GLU A 8 26.64 -8.37 -3.64
N VAL A 9 27.19 -8.96 -4.69
CA VAL A 9 27.33 -10.41 -4.80
C VAL A 9 28.56 -10.83 -4.01
N VAL A 10 28.34 -11.52 -2.90
CA VAL A 10 29.41 -12.00 -2.02
C VAL A 10 29.87 -13.37 -2.49
N LEU A 11 31.15 -13.49 -2.75
CA LEU A 11 31.79 -14.76 -3.11
C LEU A 11 32.39 -15.41 -1.87
N SER A 12 32.33 -16.75 -1.80
CA SER A 12 33.04 -17.56 -0.81
C SER A 12 34.53 -17.62 -1.11
N GLU A 13 35.33 -18.17 -0.19
CA GLU A 13 36.77 -18.41 -0.41
C GLU A 13 37.02 -19.31 -1.64
N ASN A 14 36.07 -20.17 -2.00
CA ASN A 14 36.14 -21.04 -3.17
C ASN A 14 35.65 -20.35 -4.46
N CYS A 15 35.46 -19.02 -4.44
CA CYS A 15 34.91 -18.23 -5.54
C CYS A 15 33.47 -18.61 -5.96
N GLU A 16 32.71 -19.27 -5.08
CA GLU A 16 31.28 -19.54 -5.32
C GLU A 16 30.41 -18.40 -4.80
N VAL A 17 29.27 -18.15 -5.46
CA VAL A 17 28.30 -17.14 -4.98
C VAL A 17 27.71 -17.63 -3.65
N SER A 18 28.01 -16.95 -2.58
CA SER A 18 27.58 -17.28 -1.22
C SER A 18 26.31 -16.54 -0.81
N ALA A 19 26.21 -15.26 -1.13
CA ALA A 19 25.08 -14.43 -0.73
C ALA A 19 24.94 -13.19 -1.62
N LEU A 20 23.78 -12.56 -1.56
CA LEU A 20 23.55 -11.19 -2.03
C LEU A 20 23.39 -10.30 -0.79
N TYR A 21 24.32 -9.39 -0.60
CA TYR A 21 24.29 -8.41 0.48
C TYR A 21 23.63 -7.12 0.01
N ASN A 22 22.56 -6.70 0.67
CA ASN A 22 21.93 -5.41 0.41
C ASN A 22 22.61 -4.32 1.23
N ALA A 23 23.25 -3.39 0.56
CA ALA A 23 23.91 -2.27 1.21
C ALA A 23 22.92 -1.19 1.64
N SER A 24 23.21 -0.53 2.76
CA SER A 24 22.47 0.64 3.21
C SER A 24 22.78 1.85 2.32
N LEU A 25 21.75 2.57 1.87
CA LEU A 25 21.93 3.84 1.15
C LEU A 25 22.50 4.95 2.05
N ASP A 26 22.51 4.75 3.37
CA ASP A 26 23.12 5.69 4.29
C ASP A 26 24.67 5.60 4.21
N ASP A 27 25.19 4.43 3.84
CA ASP A 27 26.63 4.16 3.74
C ASP A 27 27.19 4.33 2.32
N ILE A 28 26.31 4.48 1.33
CA ILE A 28 26.69 4.53 -0.09
C ILE A 28 26.22 5.83 -0.74
N VAL A 29 27.05 6.34 -1.66
CA VAL A 29 26.72 7.49 -2.51
C VAL A 29 26.84 7.09 -3.98
N LEU A 30 25.75 7.28 -4.73
CA LEU A 30 25.76 7.13 -6.17
C LEU A 30 26.05 8.48 -6.81
N LYS A 31 27.06 8.55 -7.68
CA LYS A 31 27.39 9.73 -8.46
C LYS A 31 27.33 9.40 -9.95
N ARG A 32 26.95 10.39 -10.73
CA ARG A 32 26.99 10.30 -12.18
C ARG A 32 28.43 10.43 -12.67
N GLY A 33 28.85 9.52 -13.54
CA GLY A 33 30.13 9.60 -14.22
C GLY A 33 30.10 10.58 -15.39
N ASN A 34 31.09 10.48 -16.28
CA ASN A 34 31.22 11.33 -17.45
C ASN A 34 30.12 11.06 -18.50
N ASN A 35 29.61 9.84 -18.54
CA ASN A 35 28.48 9.45 -19.40
C ASN A 35 27.18 9.46 -18.56
N PRO A 36 26.02 9.89 -19.13
CA PRO A 36 24.72 9.81 -18.46
C PRO A 36 24.32 8.43 -17.94
N LEU A 37 24.82 7.37 -18.55
CA LEU A 37 24.54 5.98 -18.18
C LEU A 37 25.59 5.39 -17.22
N ASP A 38 26.68 6.11 -16.98
CA ASP A 38 27.74 5.68 -16.06
C ASP A 38 27.39 6.15 -14.64
N VAL A 39 27.10 5.20 -13.75
CA VAL A 39 26.82 5.45 -12.35
C VAL A 39 27.95 4.87 -11.51
N ARG A 40 28.68 5.74 -10.83
CA ARG A 40 29.78 5.35 -9.96
C ARG A 40 29.32 5.28 -8.52
N ILE A 41 29.83 4.26 -7.82
CA ILE A 41 29.45 3.93 -6.45
C ILE A 41 30.60 4.32 -5.53
N TYR A 42 30.26 5.01 -4.45
CA TYR A 42 31.21 5.42 -3.42
C TYR A 42 30.71 4.96 -2.06
N ARG A 43 31.61 4.48 -1.23
CA ARG A 43 31.35 4.26 0.19
C ARG A 43 31.58 5.58 0.94
N LYS A 44 30.68 5.90 1.86
CA LYS A 44 30.86 7.04 2.76
C LYS A 44 31.82 6.65 3.88
N GLU A 45 32.88 7.42 4.04
CA GLU A 45 33.80 7.32 5.17
C GLU A 45 33.90 8.68 5.86
N ILE A 46 34.47 8.69 7.07
CA ILE A 46 34.60 9.91 7.90
C ILE A 46 35.43 10.98 7.16
N GLU A 47 36.44 10.55 6.42
CA GLU A 47 37.38 11.43 5.68
C GLU A 47 36.89 11.77 4.26
N GLY A 48 35.79 11.18 3.79
CA GLY A 48 35.24 11.44 2.46
C GLY A 48 34.65 10.21 1.79
N ASN A 49 34.29 10.36 0.51
CA ASN A 49 33.71 9.26 -0.26
C ASN A 49 34.81 8.49 -0.99
N VAL A 50 34.93 7.20 -0.71
CA VAL A 50 35.90 6.29 -1.34
C VAL A 50 35.21 5.54 -2.48
N PRO A 51 35.75 5.53 -3.71
CA PRO A 51 35.20 4.77 -4.81
C PRO A 51 35.27 3.25 -4.51
N ILE A 52 34.25 2.53 -4.95
CA ILE A 52 34.24 1.06 -4.89
C ILE A 52 34.65 0.54 -6.26
N ASP A 53 35.77 -0.16 -6.35
CA ASP A 53 36.39 -0.55 -7.62
C ASP A 53 35.83 -1.86 -8.20
N MET A 54 35.01 -2.62 -7.44
CA MET A 54 34.43 -3.89 -7.88
C MET A 54 33.01 -3.74 -8.45
N ASP A 55 32.86 -2.94 -9.48
CA ASP A 55 31.57 -2.70 -10.13
C ASP A 55 30.91 -3.97 -10.68
N GLU A 56 31.71 -4.99 -10.98
CA GLU A 56 31.20 -6.28 -11.50
C GLU A 56 30.37 -7.06 -10.50
N LEU A 57 30.64 -6.92 -9.21
CA LEU A 57 29.93 -7.61 -8.13
C LEU A 57 28.75 -6.78 -7.59
N ILE A 58 28.66 -5.49 -7.94
CA ILE A 58 27.65 -4.62 -7.41
C ILE A 58 26.51 -4.47 -8.41
N SER A 59 25.30 -4.65 -7.94
CA SER A 59 24.06 -4.44 -8.69
C SER A 59 23.27 -3.27 -8.16
N ILE A 60 22.82 -2.40 -9.05
CA ILE A 60 22.00 -1.23 -8.73
C ILE A 60 20.64 -1.42 -9.39
N CYS A 61 19.59 -1.33 -8.59
CA CYS A 61 18.21 -1.33 -9.07
C CYS A 61 17.55 0.00 -8.69
N THR A 62 17.02 0.74 -9.68
CA THR A 62 16.39 2.04 -9.45
C THR A 62 14.97 2.05 -10.00
N LEU A 63 14.01 2.45 -9.17
CA LEU A 63 12.60 2.56 -9.51
C LEU A 63 12.30 3.96 -10.04
N SER A 64 11.86 4.07 -11.30
CA SER A 64 11.40 5.32 -11.93
C SER A 64 12.30 6.53 -11.60
N PRO A 65 13.60 6.50 -11.97
CA PRO A 65 14.49 7.62 -11.72
C PRO A 65 14.02 8.84 -12.50
N LYS A 66 14.12 10.02 -11.90
CA LYS A 66 13.85 11.27 -12.61
C LYS A 66 14.97 11.54 -13.63
N PRO A 67 14.67 12.19 -14.77
CA PRO A 67 15.70 12.59 -15.73
C PRO A 67 16.84 13.32 -15.04
N GLY A 68 18.07 12.86 -15.28
CA GLY A 68 19.28 13.46 -14.69
C GLY A 68 19.58 13.06 -13.25
N ASN A 69 18.77 12.25 -12.60
CA ASN A 69 19.02 11.71 -11.26
C ASN A 69 19.46 10.25 -11.34
N VAL A 70 20.44 9.86 -10.54
CA VAL A 70 20.90 8.47 -10.38
C VAL A 70 20.08 7.68 -9.36
N TYR A 71 19.37 8.39 -8.50
CA TYR A 71 18.49 7.78 -7.50
C TYR A 71 17.08 7.61 -8.04
N GLY A 72 16.49 6.48 -7.77
CA GLY A 72 15.10 6.21 -8.06
C GLY A 72 14.14 7.02 -7.19
N THR A 73 12.88 6.93 -7.52
CA THR A 73 11.80 7.59 -6.76
C THR A 73 11.07 6.53 -5.93
N SER A 74 10.93 6.78 -4.64
CA SER A 74 10.18 5.89 -3.74
C SER A 74 8.73 5.73 -4.21
N LEU A 75 8.23 4.50 -4.24
CA LEU A 75 6.82 4.19 -4.47
C LEU A 75 5.92 4.87 -3.42
N LEU A 76 6.42 4.95 -2.19
CA LEU A 76 5.70 5.53 -1.05
C LEU A 76 5.75 7.06 -1.00
N LYS A 77 6.38 7.71 -1.99
CA LYS A 77 6.47 9.17 -2.03
C LYS A 77 5.08 9.79 -2.15
N GLY A 78 4.76 10.69 -1.22
CA GLY A 78 3.45 11.34 -1.11
C GLY A 78 2.47 10.64 -0.16
N LEU A 79 2.66 9.36 0.16
CA LEU A 79 1.84 8.65 1.14
C LEU A 79 1.96 9.19 2.58
N PRO A 80 3.13 9.69 3.06
CA PRO A 80 3.23 10.23 4.42
C PRO A 80 2.23 11.34 4.72
N PHE A 81 1.92 12.20 3.75
CA PHE A 81 0.91 13.24 3.91
C PHE A 81 -0.49 12.65 4.07
N ILE A 82 -0.88 11.73 3.20
CA ILE A 82 -2.21 11.08 3.22
C ILE A 82 -2.38 10.24 4.47
N SER A 83 -1.37 9.44 4.83
CA SER A 83 -1.40 8.61 6.05
C SER A 83 -1.41 9.46 7.32
N GLY A 84 -0.74 10.62 7.33
CA GLY A 84 -0.81 11.57 8.43
C GLY A 84 -2.23 12.09 8.68
N ILE A 85 -2.97 12.44 7.62
CA ILE A 85 -4.37 12.85 7.72
C ILE A 85 -5.23 11.69 8.24
N LEU A 86 -5.04 10.48 7.68
CA LEU A 86 -5.79 9.29 8.08
C LEU A 86 -5.58 8.96 9.57
N LEU A 87 -4.34 9.00 10.05
CA LEU A 87 -4.02 8.81 11.47
C LEU A 87 -4.67 9.87 12.36
N THR A 88 -4.70 11.13 11.91
CA THR A 88 -5.39 12.22 12.64
C THR A 88 -6.88 11.94 12.75
N ILE A 89 -7.52 11.46 11.68
CA ILE A 89 -8.94 11.09 11.70
C ILE A 89 -9.17 9.95 12.70
N PHE A 90 -8.37 8.88 12.65
CA PHE A 90 -8.51 7.75 13.59
C PHE A 90 -8.30 8.16 15.03
N ASN A 91 -7.31 9.00 15.34
CA ASN A 91 -7.09 9.53 16.67
C ASN A 91 -8.29 10.39 17.13
N THR A 92 -8.86 11.19 16.25
CA THR A 92 -10.04 12.00 16.54
C THR A 92 -11.26 11.13 16.81
N VAL A 93 -11.47 10.10 15.99
CA VAL A 93 -12.54 9.11 16.20
C VAL A 93 -12.36 8.44 17.56
N GLY A 94 -11.15 7.94 17.88
CA GLY A 94 -10.85 7.33 19.18
C GLY A 94 -11.17 8.25 20.34
N THR A 95 -10.68 9.50 20.29
CA THR A 95 -10.95 10.52 21.32
C THR A 95 -12.45 10.83 21.46
N ASN A 96 -13.18 10.87 20.33
CA ASN A 96 -14.63 11.09 20.37
C ASN A 96 -15.36 9.90 20.99
N TRP A 97 -14.97 8.68 20.71
CA TRP A 97 -15.51 7.48 21.32
C TRP A 97 -15.24 7.45 22.84
N GLU A 98 -14.04 7.83 23.29
CA GLU A 98 -13.72 7.96 24.71
C GLU A 98 -14.60 9.03 25.38
N ARG A 99 -14.83 10.16 24.71
CA ARG A 99 -15.70 11.24 25.21
C ARG A 99 -17.16 10.82 25.31
N VAL A 100 -17.66 10.11 24.31
CA VAL A 100 -19.04 9.60 24.28
C VAL A 100 -19.22 8.47 25.30
N GLY A 101 -18.22 7.59 25.45
CA GLY A 101 -18.21 6.52 26.44
C GLY A 101 -18.15 7.02 27.87
N ASN A 102 -17.44 8.14 28.09
CA ASN A 102 -17.34 8.81 29.38
C ASN A 102 -18.39 9.92 29.49
N VAL A 103 -19.65 9.52 29.56
CA VAL A 103 -20.78 10.45 29.72
C VAL A 103 -20.59 11.29 30.98
N ARG A 104 -20.55 12.62 30.82
CA ARG A 104 -20.48 13.58 31.91
C ARG A 104 -21.84 14.19 32.10
N PHE A 105 -22.24 14.31 33.36
CA PHE A 105 -23.51 14.90 33.72
C PHE A 105 -23.28 16.25 34.44
N ALA A 106 -24.00 17.28 33.98
CA ALA A 106 -24.11 18.53 34.71
C ALA A 106 -25.41 18.48 35.53
N VAL A 107 -25.25 18.40 36.81
CA VAL A 107 -26.37 18.47 37.75
C VAL A 107 -26.48 19.93 38.23
N SER A 108 -27.59 20.59 37.87
CA SER A 108 -27.85 21.97 38.24
C SER A 108 -29.02 22.00 39.21
N TYR A 109 -28.83 22.65 40.36
CA TYR A 109 -29.85 22.93 41.34
C TYR A 109 -30.25 24.41 41.27
N LYS A 110 -31.55 24.69 41.14
CA LYS A 110 -32.08 26.05 41.20
C LYS A 110 -32.83 26.25 42.51
N PRO A 111 -32.37 27.13 43.41
CA PRO A 111 -33.07 27.44 44.63
C PRO A 111 -34.41 28.12 44.33
N THR A 112 -35.47 27.69 45.01
CA THR A 112 -36.83 28.18 44.77
C THR A 112 -37.14 29.43 45.62
N ASP A 113 -36.60 29.50 46.88
CA ASP A 113 -36.88 30.56 47.83
C ASP A 113 -35.59 31.20 48.39
N SER A 114 -35.74 32.38 49.08
CA SER A 114 -34.65 33.11 49.69
C SER A 114 -33.93 32.31 50.81
N ASN A 115 -34.65 31.49 51.56
CA ASN A 115 -34.10 30.56 52.55
C ASN A 115 -33.32 29.42 51.90
N ASP A 116 -33.80 28.97 50.74
CA ASP A 116 -33.15 27.93 49.96
C ASP A 116 -31.82 28.38 49.36
N ARG A 117 -31.70 29.67 49.05
CA ARG A 117 -30.43 30.27 48.58
C ARG A 117 -29.31 30.22 49.62
N ALA A 118 -29.66 30.36 50.91
CA ALA A 118 -28.66 30.32 52.00
C ALA A 118 -27.96 28.94 52.09
N PHE A 119 -28.68 27.86 51.78
CA PHE A 119 -28.19 26.47 51.86
C PHE A 119 -27.94 25.86 50.49
N ALA A 120 -28.01 26.64 49.42
CA ALA A 120 -27.88 26.14 48.03
C ALA A 120 -26.56 25.40 47.78
N LYS A 121 -25.47 25.83 48.37
CA LYS A 121 -24.16 25.20 48.26
C LYS A 121 -24.14 23.81 48.91
N GLU A 122 -24.62 23.70 50.14
CA GLU A 122 -24.67 22.41 50.84
C GLU A 122 -25.57 21.41 50.16
N ARG A 123 -26.74 21.85 49.65
CA ARG A 123 -27.64 21.01 48.86
C ARG A 123 -27.03 20.55 47.57
N THR A 124 -26.32 21.44 46.86
CA THR A 124 -25.61 21.06 45.64
C THR A 124 -24.54 20.00 45.90
N GLU A 125 -23.79 20.12 46.99
CA GLU A 125 -22.79 19.15 47.39
C GLU A 125 -23.43 17.80 47.79
N GLN A 126 -24.57 17.81 48.51
CA GLN A 126 -25.32 16.60 48.84
C GLN A 126 -25.85 15.89 47.59
N ILE A 127 -26.42 16.64 46.62
CA ILE A 127 -26.91 16.11 45.37
C ILE A 127 -25.76 15.51 44.56
N ALA A 128 -24.62 16.22 44.44
CA ALA A 128 -23.44 15.74 43.75
C ALA A 128 -22.87 14.45 44.36
N LYS A 129 -22.88 14.34 45.69
CA LYS A 129 -22.43 13.14 46.39
C LYS A 129 -23.38 11.97 46.15
N ALA A 130 -24.69 12.17 46.33
CA ALA A 130 -25.70 11.14 46.05
C ALA A 130 -25.67 10.68 44.60
N TRP A 131 -25.50 11.60 43.66
CA TRP A 131 -25.32 11.28 42.22
C TRP A 131 -24.07 10.44 41.96
N SER A 132 -22.94 10.84 42.57
CA SER A 132 -21.67 10.11 42.44
C SER A 132 -21.76 8.69 43.02
N GLU A 133 -22.46 8.50 44.12
CA GLU A 133 -22.70 7.18 44.75
C GLU A 133 -23.59 6.32 43.83
N THR A 134 -24.68 6.89 43.32
CA THR A 134 -25.58 6.20 42.38
C THR A 134 -24.86 5.75 41.08
N MET A 135 -23.95 6.58 40.55
CA MET A 135 -23.19 6.26 39.37
C MET A 135 -22.05 5.25 39.58
N ARG A 136 -21.59 5.08 40.81
CA ARG A 136 -20.57 4.06 41.17
C ARG A 136 -21.17 2.68 41.37
N ASP A 137 -22.45 2.60 41.64
CA ASP A 137 -23.14 1.31 41.79
C ASP A 137 -23.32 0.67 40.39
N SER A 138 -22.84 -0.56 40.23
CA SER A 138 -22.97 -1.31 38.99
C SER A 138 -24.42 -1.77 38.73
N ARG A 139 -25.31 -1.60 39.67
CA ARG A 139 -26.75 -1.83 39.52
C ARG A 139 -27.42 -0.53 39.11
N ALA A 140 -28.26 -0.58 38.08
CA ALA A 140 -29.08 0.56 37.70
C ALA A 140 -29.94 0.98 38.89
N SER A 141 -29.60 2.10 39.53
CA SER A 141 -30.35 2.68 40.60
C SER A 141 -30.93 4.02 40.18
N ASP A 142 -32.21 4.25 40.53
CA ASP A 142 -32.87 5.49 40.18
C ASP A 142 -32.39 6.61 41.14
N PHE A 143 -32.06 7.76 40.56
CA PHE A 143 -31.76 8.95 41.29
C PHE A 143 -33.03 9.74 41.57
N VAL A 144 -33.39 9.88 42.82
CA VAL A 144 -34.55 10.65 43.26
C VAL A 144 -34.08 11.87 44.06
N SER A 145 -34.45 13.07 43.64
CA SER A 145 -34.13 14.32 44.27
C SER A 145 -35.40 15.14 44.54
N VAL A 146 -35.40 15.87 45.67
CA VAL A 146 -36.44 16.84 46.01
C VAL A 146 -35.94 18.25 45.69
N GLY A 147 -36.67 18.96 44.83
CA GLY A 147 -36.32 20.31 44.39
C GLY A 147 -36.18 20.45 42.89
N ASP A 148 -35.95 21.66 42.40
CA ASP A 148 -35.75 21.92 40.98
C ASP A 148 -34.33 21.53 40.57
N VAL A 149 -34.15 20.24 40.25
CA VAL A 149 -32.87 19.66 39.79
C VAL A 149 -32.97 19.39 38.30
N SER A 150 -32.06 19.98 37.55
CA SER A 150 -31.90 19.73 36.12
C SER A 150 -30.61 18.96 35.87
N ILE A 151 -30.77 17.78 35.24
CA ILE A 151 -29.62 16.95 34.83
C ILE A 151 -29.48 17.07 33.33
N LYS A 152 -28.33 17.58 32.89
CA LYS A 152 -27.98 17.65 31.46
C LYS A 152 -26.78 16.77 31.19
N VAL A 153 -26.86 16.00 30.14
CA VAL A 153 -25.73 15.23 29.63
C VAL A 153 -24.80 16.21 28.91
N ILE A 154 -23.53 16.25 29.28
CA ILE A 154 -22.52 17.06 28.62
C ILE A 154 -21.68 16.12 27.76
N GLY A 155 -21.61 16.42 26.45
CA GLY A 155 -20.75 15.69 25.53
C GLY A 155 -21.48 14.66 24.66
N ALA A 156 -22.77 14.38 24.92
CA ALA A 156 -23.57 13.47 24.08
C ALA A 156 -24.36 14.19 22.96
N ASP A 157 -24.47 15.51 23.02
CA ASP A 157 -25.20 16.31 21.99
C ASP A 157 -24.39 16.50 20.71
N ASN A 158 -23.14 16.10 20.69
CA ASN A 158 -22.28 16.26 19.51
C ASN A 158 -22.43 15.03 18.62
N GLN A 159 -22.98 15.24 17.46
CA GLN A 159 -22.95 14.30 16.35
C GLN A 159 -21.53 13.80 16.19
N ILE A 160 -21.33 12.48 16.31
CA ILE A 160 -20.11 11.84 15.87
C ILE A 160 -19.99 12.19 14.41
N LEU A 161 -18.96 12.97 14.05
CA LEU A 161 -18.68 13.29 12.65
C LEU A 161 -18.58 11.99 11.88
N ASP A 162 -19.42 11.86 10.84
CA ASP A 162 -19.31 10.75 9.91
C ASP A 162 -17.95 10.81 9.23
N SER A 163 -17.09 9.88 9.61
CA SER A 163 -15.72 9.76 9.09
C SER A 163 -15.62 8.74 7.95
N GLU A 164 -16.70 8.05 7.58
CA GLU A 164 -16.68 7.01 6.55
C GLU A 164 -16.22 7.56 5.21
N ILE A 165 -16.84 8.65 4.75
CA ILE A 165 -16.52 9.25 3.44
C ILE A 165 -15.06 9.71 3.36
N PRO A 166 -14.54 10.55 4.29
CA PRO A 166 -13.15 11.01 4.20
C PRO A 166 -12.13 9.87 4.36
N VAL A 167 -12.38 8.90 5.23
CA VAL A 167 -11.53 7.72 5.38
C VAL A 167 -11.50 6.93 4.07
N ARG A 168 -12.65 6.67 3.47
CA ARG A 168 -12.74 5.96 2.18
C ARG A 168 -11.97 6.68 1.08
N GLN A 169 -12.13 8.00 0.94
CA GLN A 169 -11.41 8.78 -0.06
C GLN A 169 -9.88 8.73 0.12
N LEU A 170 -9.40 8.77 1.37
CA LEU A 170 -7.97 8.66 1.66
C LEU A 170 -7.44 7.26 1.35
N LEU A 171 -8.20 6.21 1.67
CA LEU A 171 -7.84 4.84 1.31
C LEU A 171 -7.82 4.63 -0.21
N GLU A 172 -8.77 5.20 -0.95
CA GLU A 172 -8.80 5.18 -2.42
C GLU A 172 -7.55 5.83 -3.02
N GLN A 173 -7.08 6.94 -2.45
CA GLN A 173 -5.84 7.58 -2.88
C GLN A 173 -4.59 6.72 -2.59
N ILE A 174 -4.54 6.04 -1.42
CA ILE A 174 -3.45 5.11 -1.09
C ILE A 174 -3.42 3.95 -2.07
N VAL A 175 -4.57 3.32 -2.31
CA VAL A 175 -4.75 2.20 -3.24
C VAL A 175 -4.32 2.60 -4.65
N SER A 176 -4.82 3.74 -5.14
CA SER A 176 -4.46 4.27 -6.46
C SER A 176 -2.96 4.54 -6.58
N LYS A 177 -2.33 5.06 -5.52
CA LYS A 177 -0.88 5.34 -5.52
C LYS A 177 -0.03 4.07 -5.52
N LEU A 178 -0.50 3.01 -4.88
CA LEU A 178 0.20 1.73 -4.80
C LEU A 178 -0.07 0.84 -6.02
N SER A 179 -1.07 1.18 -6.85
CA SER A 179 -1.53 0.35 -7.98
C SER A 179 -1.92 -1.08 -7.56
N ILE A 180 -2.34 -1.24 -6.29
CA ILE A 180 -2.77 -2.53 -5.76
C ILE A 180 -4.30 -2.56 -5.74
N PRO A 181 -4.96 -3.58 -6.32
CA PRO A 181 -6.41 -3.71 -6.26
C PRO A 181 -6.94 -3.70 -4.82
N PRO A 182 -8.06 -2.98 -4.54
CA PRO A 182 -8.63 -2.84 -3.19
C PRO A 182 -8.94 -4.17 -2.53
N PHE A 183 -9.41 -5.17 -3.28
CA PHE A 183 -9.77 -6.47 -2.75
C PHE A 183 -8.58 -7.24 -2.15
N LEU A 184 -7.36 -7.04 -2.66
CA LEU A 184 -6.13 -7.62 -2.09
C LEU A 184 -5.75 -6.99 -0.75
N LEU A 185 -6.22 -5.79 -0.49
CA LEU A 185 -6.04 -5.11 0.79
C LEU A 185 -7.20 -5.37 1.78
N GLY A 186 -8.14 -6.26 1.41
CA GLY A 186 -9.33 -6.56 2.21
C GLY A 186 -10.38 -5.45 2.19
N LEU A 187 -10.27 -4.49 1.28
CA LEU A 187 -11.23 -3.40 1.12
C LEU A 187 -12.35 -3.85 0.17
N GLN A 188 -13.50 -4.15 0.73
CA GLN A 188 -14.69 -4.57 -0.02
C GLN A 188 -15.45 -3.32 -0.51
N TRP A 189 -14.94 -2.66 -1.53
CA TRP A 189 -15.73 -1.70 -2.27
C TRP A 189 -16.50 -2.46 -3.34
N SER A 190 -17.76 -2.06 -3.58
CA SER A 190 -18.65 -2.72 -4.52
C SER A 190 -17.99 -2.85 -5.90
N SER A 191 -17.31 -3.94 -6.13
CA SER A 191 -16.71 -4.29 -7.41
C SER A 191 -17.52 -5.41 -8.04
N THR A 192 -17.86 -5.26 -9.31
CA THR A 192 -18.39 -6.34 -10.11
C THR A 192 -17.25 -7.31 -10.44
N GLU A 193 -17.57 -8.58 -10.70
CA GLU A 193 -16.61 -9.60 -11.13
C GLU A 193 -15.74 -9.11 -12.31
N ARG A 194 -16.36 -8.46 -13.29
CA ARG A 194 -15.66 -7.87 -14.41
C ARG A 194 -14.65 -6.79 -14.02
N MET A 195 -14.98 -5.94 -13.03
CA MET A 195 -14.03 -4.95 -12.50
C MET A 195 -12.89 -5.61 -11.76
N ALA A 196 -13.14 -6.68 -11.01
CA ALA A 196 -12.10 -7.43 -10.31
C ALA A 196 -11.11 -8.05 -11.31
N SER A 197 -11.60 -8.65 -12.40
CA SER A 197 -10.77 -9.18 -13.48
C SER A 197 -9.90 -8.10 -14.14
N GLN A 198 -10.47 -6.94 -14.48
CA GLN A 198 -9.70 -5.82 -15.03
C GLN A 198 -8.64 -5.27 -14.06
N GLN A 199 -8.94 -5.23 -12.77
CA GLN A 199 -7.97 -4.84 -11.75
C GLN A 199 -6.84 -5.87 -11.60
N ALA A 200 -7.13 -7.16 -11.74
CA ALA A 200 -6.14 -8.22 -11.76
C ALA A 200 -5.19 -8.07 -12.96
N ASP A 201 -5.70 -7.72 -14.15
CA ASP A 201 -4.88 -7.48 -15.35
C ASP A 201 -3.93 -6.28 -15.16
N ILE A 202 -4.41 -5.20 -14.54
CA ILE A 202 -3.57 -4.03 -14.21
C ILE A 202 -2.46 -4.44 -13.25
N LEU A 203 -2.78 -5.21 -12.21
CA LEU A 203 -1.77 -5.69 -11.27
C LEU A 203 -0.74 -6.61 -11.94
N THR A 204 -1.18 -7.50 -12.85
CA THR A 204 -0.28 -8.34 -13.63
C THR A 204 0.71 -7.50 -14.44
N SER A 205 0.24 -6.43 -15.08
CA SER A 205 1.08 -5.51 -15.84
C SER A 205 2.11 -4.78 -14.95
N GLU A 206 1.71 -4.37 -13.73
CA GLU A 206 2.62 -3.77 -12.75
C GLU A 206 3.67 -4.78 -12.27
N LEU A 207 3.28 -6.01 -12.00
CA LEU A 207 4.21 -7.07 -11.59
C LEU A 207 5.22 -7.41 -12.70
N GLU A 208 4.80 -7.40 -13.96
CA GLU A 208 5.71 -7.54 -15.11
C GLU A 208 6.68 -6.37 -15.24
N TYR A 209 6.24 -5.16 -14.93
CA TYR A 209 7.14 -4.01 -14.86
C TYR A 209 8.23 -4.21 -13.81
N TYR A 210 7.90 -4.68 -12.61
CA TYR A 210 8.90 -4.97 -11.57
C TYR A 210 9.82 -6.13 -11.96
N ARG A 211 9.32 -7.16 -12.64
CA ARG A 211 10.17 -8.23 -13.19
C ARG A 211 11.22 -7.66 -14.14
N ARG A 212 10.81 -6.85 -15.10
CA ARG A 212 11.73 -6.19 -16.04
C ARG A 212 12.76 -5.29 -15.35
N LEU A 213 12.36 -4.65 -14.27
CA LEU A 213 13.25 -3.83 -13.46
C LEU A 213 14.30 -4.66 -12.72
N LEU A 214 13.94 -5.84 -12.23
CA LEU A 214 14.81 -6.76 -11.49
C LEU A 214 15.67 -7.64 -12.42
N GLU A 215 15.26 -7.87 -13.66
CA GLU A 215 15.93 -8.75 -14.60
C GLU A 215 17.42 -8.47 -14.77
N PRO A 216 17.89 -7.21 -14.94
CA PRO A 216 19.33 -6.94 -15.05
C PRO A 216 20.12 -7.37 -13.81
N THR A 217 19.53 -7.21 -12.62
CA THR A 217 20.16 -7.65 -11.35
C THR A 217 20.26 -9.16 -11.30
N ILE A 218 19.17 -9.87 -11.60
CA ILE A 218 19.12 -11.33 -11.63
C ILE A 218 20.12 -11.86 -12.66
N ARG A 219 20.12 -11.27 -13.85
CA ARG A 219 21.04 -11.62 -14.94
C ARG A 219 22.49 -11.45 -14.49
N LYS A 220 22.81 -10.40 -13.77
CA LYS A 220 24.17 -10.18 -13.21
C LYS A 220 24.56 -11.25 -12.20
N ILE A 221 23.68 -11.56 -11.25
CA ILE A 221 23.92 -12.61 -10.24
C ILE A 221 24.11 -13.98 -10.90
N CYS A 222 23.19 -14.35 -11.79
CA CYS A 222 23.29 -15.62 -12.52
C CYS A 222 24.55 -15.69 -13.41
N GLY A 223 24.92 -14.57 -14.04
CA GLY A 223 26.13 -14.50 -14.87
C GLY A 223 27.41 -14.63 -14.04
N VAL A 224 27.47 -14.06 -12.85
CA VAL A 224 28.57 -14.26 -11.90
C VAL A 224 28.63 -15.74 -11.51
N TYR A 225 27.50 -16.31 -11.07
CA TYR A 225 27.42 -17.73 -10.70
C TYR A 225 27.87 -18.67 -11.81
N LEU A 226 27.38 -18.50 -13.04
CA LEU A 226 27.74 -19.33 -14.19
C LEU A 226 29.23 -19.26 -14.49
N ARG A 227 29.84 -18.08 -14.41
CA ARG A 227 31.29 -17.91 -14.60
C ARG A 227 32.10 -18.60 -13.53
N THR A 228 31.66 -18.57 -12.25
CA THR A 228 32.38 -19.26 -11.17
C THR A 228 32.39 -20.78 -11.32
N ILE A 229 31.38 -21.36 -11.94
CA ILE A 229 31.32 -22.80 -12.26
C ILE A 229 31.89 -23.16 -13.64
N GLY A 230 32.50 -22.19 -14.33
CA GLY A 230 33.20 -22.41 -15.60
C GLY A 230 32.31 -22.32 -16.86
N PHE A 231 31.08 -21.86 -16.76
CA PHE A 231 30.20 -21.61 -17.90
C PHE A 231 30.25 -20.13 -18.29
N ASP A 232 30.78 -19.86 -19.47
CA ASP A 232 30.73 -18.55 -20.10
C ASP A 232 29.81 -18.63 -21.34
N CYS A 233 28.51 -18.60 -21.09
CA CYS A 233 27.50 -18.70 -22.13
C CYS A 233 26.41 -17.61 -21.97
N ASN A 234 25.79 -17.27 -23.09
CA ASN A 234 24.58 -16.45 -23.05
C ASN A 234 23.41 -17.30 -22.54
N PHE A 235 22.63 -16.73 -21.64
CA PHE A 235 21.43 -17.34 -21.10
C PHE A 235 20.26 -16.39 -21.12
N THR A 236 19.05 -16.93 -21.17
CA THR A 236 17.80 -16.19 -21.09
C THR A 236 17.13 -16.46 -19.75
N ILE A 237 16.43 -15.46 -19.24
CA ILE A 237 15.61 -15.59 -18.03
C ILE A 237 14.17 -15.72 -18.50
N GLU A 238 13.57 -16.85 -18.19
CA GLU A 238 12.17 -17.10 -18.47
C GLU A 238 11.38 -16.95 -17.16
N TRP A 239 10.36 -16.12 -17.18
CA TRP A 239 9.48 -15.92 -16.05
C TRP A 239 8.19 -16.71 -16.28
N ASP A 240 7.75 -17.40 -15.25
CA ASP A 240 6.42 -18.00 -15.27
C ASP A 240 5.33 -16.93 -15.40
N ASN A 241 4.27 -17.24 -16.10
CA ASN A 241 3.14 -16.34 -16.25
C ASN A 241 2.53 -16.01 -14.89
N ILE A 242 2.36 -14.72 -14.62
CA ILE A 242 1.58 -14.28 -13.46
C ILE A 242 0.12 -14.41 -13.83
N ASN A 243 -0.55 -15.35 -13.20
CA ASN A 243 -1.94 -15.58 -13.44
C ASN A 243 -2.74 -15.35 -12.16
N LEU A 244 -3.52 -14.27 -12.17
CA LEU A 244 -4.44 -13.91 -11.09
C LEU A 244 -5.90 -14.24 -11.44
N GLN A 245 -6.13 -14.77 -12.65
CA GLN A 245 -7.42 -15.21 -13.13
C GLN A 245 -7.62 -16.70 -12.84
N ASP A 246 -8.86 -17.12 -12.79
CA ASP A 246 -9.21 -18.52 -12.60
C ASP A 246 -8.70 -19.34 -13.79
N GLU A 247 -8.08 -20.51 -13.54
CA GLU A 247 -7.54 -21.39 -14.58
C GLU A 247 -8.61 -21.81 -15.60
N THR A 248 -9.86 -21.86 -15.19
CA THR A 248 -11.01 -22.18 -16.06
C THR A 248 -11.27 -21.08 -17.09
N GLU A 249 -11.22 -19.81 -16.70
CA GLU A 249 -11.39 -18.66 -17.61
C GLU A 249 -10.25 -18.59 -18.64
N LEU A 250 -9.03 -18.89 -18.22
CA LEU A 250 -7.88 -18.92 -19.11
C LEU A 250 -7.93 -20.08 -20.10
N ALA A 251 -8.35 -21.25 -19.65
CA ALA A 251 -8.56 -22.38 -20.53
C ALA A 251 -9.63 -22.06 -21.58
N GLN A 252 -10.71 -21.39 -21.16
CA GLN A 252 -11.76 -20.95 -22.08
C GLN A 252 -11.28 -19.85 -23.04
N ALA A 253 -10.48 -18.89 -22.59
CA ALA A 253 -9.90 -17.87 -23.44
C ALA A 253 -8.93 -18.47 -24.47
N ARG A 254 -8.08 -19.43 -24.07
CA ARG A 254 -7.20 -20.16 -24.96
C ARG A 254 -7.99 -20.95 -26.02
N LEU A 255 -9.06 -21.61 -25.61
CA LEU A 255 -9.94 -22.34 -26.53
C LEU A 255 -10.59 -21.38 -27.54
N ASN A 256 -11.08 -20.24 -27.09
CA ASN A 256 -11.69 -19.24 -27.96
C ASN A 256 -10.69 -18.65 -28.96
N ASN A 257 -9.46 -18.36 -28.54
CA ASN A 257 -8.40 -17.89 -29.42
C ASN A 257 -8.01 -18.95 -30.47
N ALA A 258 -7.83 -20.22 -30.10
CA ALA A 258 -7.54 -21.30 -31.00
C ALA A 258 -8.67 -21.52 -32.02
N ASN A 259 -9.92 -21.39 -31.60
CA ASN A 259 -11.07 -21.44 -32.50
C ASN A 259 -11.10 -20.26 -33.46
N ALA A 260 -10.77 -19.04 -32.99
CA ALA A 260 -10.68 -17.87 -33.87
C ALA A 260 -9.58 -18.04 -34.94
N GLU A 261 -8.39 -18.49 -34.56
CA GLU A 261 -7.30 -18.79 -35.49
C GLU A 261 -7.67 -19.87 -36.50
N ALA A 262 -8.35 -20.93 -36.05
CA ALA A 262 -8.82 -21.99 -36.95
C ALA A 262 -9.81 -21.46 -38.01
N VAL A 263 -10.73 -20.58 -37.58
CA VAL A 263 -11.68 -19.92 -38.48
C VAL A 263 -10.97 -18.99 -39.47
N GLU A 264 -9.96 -18.23 -39.01
CA GLU A 264 -9.16 -17.36 -39.89
C GLU A 264 -8.41 -18.18 -40.95
N ILE A 265 -7.76 -19.28 -40.57
CA ILE A 265 -7.06 -20.20 -41.48
C ILE A 265 -8.04 -20.78 -42.48
N GLN A 266 -9.23 -21.17 -42.05
CA GLN A 266 -10.27 -21.71 -42.93
C GLN A 266 -10.76 -20.66 -43.95
N ASN A 267 -10.97 -19.43 -43.50
CA ASN A 267 -11.32 -18.31 -44.37
C ASN A 267 -10.24 -17.97 -45.39
N ILE A 268 -8.96 -18.05 -45.02
CA ILE A 268 -7.84 -17.84 -45.93
C ILE A 268 -7.80 -18.98 -46.99
N LYS A 269 -8.01 -20.24 -46.60
CA LYS A 269 -8.08 -21.36 -47.50
C LYS A 269 -9.22 -21.19 -48.51
N LEU A 270 -10.42 -20.88 -48.08
CA LEU A 270 -11.58 -20.63 -48.93
C LEU A 270 -11.34 -19.47 -49.90
N ARG A 271 -10.75 -18.37 -49.46
CA ARG A 271 -10.39 -17.25 -50.35
C ARG A 271 -9.37 -17.63 -51.41
N ASN A 272 -8.40 -18.51 -51.10
CA ASN A 272 -7.41 -18.99 -52.05
C ASN A 272 -8.03 -19.96 -53.04
N GLU A 273 -8.93 -20.85 -52.61
CA GLU A 273 -9.68 -21.76 -53.51
C GLU A 273 -10.57 -20.98 -54.48
N VAL A 274 -11.26 -19.94 -54.02
CA VAL A 274 -12.08 -19.08 -54.89
C VAL A 274 -11.22 -18.33 -55.91
N LYS A 275 -10.02 -17.88 -55.53
CA LYS A 275 -9.08 -17.23 -56.47
C LYS A 275 -8.54 -18.21 -57.53
N ILE A 276 -8.23 -19.45 -57.15
CA ILE A 276 -7.73 -20.49 -58.08
C ILE A 276 -8.83 -20.89 -59.08
N ASN A 277 -10.06 -21.11 -58.58
CA ASN A 277 -11.19 -21.46 -59.47
C ASN A 277 -11.63 -20.31 -60.36
N GLY A 278 -11.47 -19.05 -59.95
CA GLY A 278 -11.73 -17.87 -60.78
C GLY A 278 -10.71 -17.64 -61.91
N GLN A 279 -9.49 -18.21 -61.82
CA GLN A 279 -8.44 -18.14 -62.81
C GLN A 279 -8.49 -19.30 -63.83
N GLN A 280 -9.24 -20.37 -63.58
CA GLN A 280 -9.42 -21.51 -64.48
C GLN A 280 -10.67 -21.38 -65.36
N GLY A 281 -11.46 -20.31 -65.18
CA GLY A 281 -12.71 -20.08 -65.90
C GLY A 281 -12.65 -18.97 -66.97
N THR A 282 -11.44 -18.46 -67.26
CA THR A 282 -11.16 -17.54 -68.36
C THR A 282 -10.18 -18.20 -69.32
#